data_52becec610da5b05821dfd029d6696ff
#
_entry.id   52becec610da5b05821dfd029d6696ff
#
_cell.length_a   1.000
_cell.length_b   1.000
_cell.length_c   1.000
_cell.angle_alpha   90.00
_cell.angle_beta   90.00
_cell.angle_gamma   90.00
#
_symmetry.space_group_name_H-M   'P 1'
#
loop_
_entity.id
_entity.type
_entity.pdbx_description
1 polymer ?
#
loop_
_entity_poly.entity_id
_entity_poly.type
_entity_poly.pdbx_seq_one_letter_code
_entity_poly.pdbx_strand_id
1 'polypeptide(L)'
;MPTNEKKLLDEDDDTLDCVKTIGNELHFYGEITQENTLEFVEAFKKLEIQLLKHKADLIGYEPKIRVNIMSEGGDVYAGFALKNILEKSRVKVVTIAQGACCSAATFMFLGGSERRIGTNAYLLIHQISTEMWGEYRDLKHEMKNCDKLMRDLKKMYMEKTDIPDRKFKKLMKKDLYLSAS
;
A
#
# COMPACT_ATOMS: atom_id res chain seq x y z
N MET A 1 46.42 -9.86 36.47
CA MET A 1 46.05 -9.29 35.17
C MET A 1 44.61 -9.63 34.92
N PRO A 2 43.68 -8.70 34.96
CA PRO A 2 42.30 -8.98 34.59
C PRO A 2 42.12 -8.71 33.11
N THR A 3 41.68 -9.71 32.37
CA THR A 3 41.29 -9.66 30.97
C THR A 3 39.98 -8.93 30.83
N ASN A 4 40.04 -7.83 30.11
CA ASN A 4 38.89 -6.99 29.73
C ASN A 4 38.13 -7.68 28.59
N GLU A 5 37.12 -8.47 28.89
CA GLU A 5 36.11 -8.86 27.92
C GLU A 5 35.18 -7.67 27.69
N LYS A 6 35.44 -6.89 26.64
CA LYS A 6 34.46 -5.98 26.06
C LYS A 6 33.35 -6.82 25.45
N LYS A 7 32.26 -6.99 26.17
CA LYS A 7 30.99 -7.44 25.65
C LYS A 7 30.54 -6.42 24.59
N LEU A 8 30.72 -6.79 23.34
CA LEU A 8 30.07 -6.10 22.23
C LEU A 8 28.56 -6.19 22.49
N LEU A 9 27.96 -5.08 22.83
CA LEU A 9 26.51 -4.91 22.74
C LEU A 9 26.20 -4.94 21.25
N ASP A 10 25.61 -6.03 20.79
CA ASP A 10 24.91 -6.06 19.53
C ASP A 10 23.84 -4.97 19.67
N GLU A 11 23.98 -3.88 18.92
CA GLU A 11 22.92 -2.91 18.70
C GLU A 11 21.87 -3.70 17.90
N ASP A 12 20.89 -4.25 18.60
CA ASP A 12 19.66 -4.72 17.97
C ASP A 12 19.11 -3.52 17.20
N ASP A 13 19.23 -3.58 15.90
CA ASP A 13 18.60 -2.63 14.97
C ASP A 13 17.08 -2.84 15.08
N ASP A 14 16.48 -2.15 16.06
CA ASP A 14 15.03 -2.14 16.35
C ASP A 14 14.25 -1.42 15.23
N THR A 15 14.64 -1.62 13.97
CA THR A 15 13.80 -1.23 12.84
C THR A 15 12.58 -2.14 12.83
N LEU A 16 11.44 -1.58 13.26
CA LEU A 16 10.17 -2.29 13.21
C LEU A 16 9.89 -2.71 11.75
N ASP A 17 9.79 -4.00 11.53
CA ASP A 17 9.40 -4.57 10.24
C ASP A 17 8.10 -3.91 9.76
N CYS A 18 8.14 -3.28 8.58
CA CYS A 18 6.96 -2.65 7.98
C CYS A 18 5.87 -3.67 7.63
N VAL A 19 6.23 -4.93 7.46
CA VAL A 19 5.34 -6.01 7.06
C VAL A 19 5.34 -7.12 8.09
N LYS A 20 4.16 -7.48 8.59
CA LYS A 20 4.02 -8.60 9.52
C LYS A 20 2.84 -9.49 9.17
N THR A 21 3.05 -10.81 9.22
CA THR A 21 1.99 -11.80 9.03
C THR A 21 1.52 -12.34 10.37
N ILE A 22 0.22 -12.28 10.64
CA ILE A 22 -0.41 -12.83 11.85
C ILE A 22 -1.63 -13.66 11.41
N GLY A 23 -1.52 -14.98 11.47
CA GLY A 23 -2.58 -15.87 10.97
C GLY A 23 -2.85 -15.66 9.48
N ASN A 24 -4.05 -15.23 9.11
CA ASN A 24 -4.43 -14.89 7.74
C ASN A 24 -4.47 -13.37 7.48
N GLU A 25 -3.79 -12.61 8.32
CA GLU A 25 -3.69 -11.15 8.21
C GLU A 25 -2.26 -10.74 7.90
N LEU A 26 -2.13 -9.78 6.99
CA LEU A 26 -0.90 -9.04 6.70
C LEU A 26 -1.07 -7.61 7.20
N HIS A 27 -0.11 -7.14 7.94
CA HIS A 27 -0.02 -5.77 8.42
C HIS A 27 1.06 -5.06 7.63
N PHE A 28 0.70 -3.97 6.95
CA PHE A 28 1.62 -3.07 6.28
C PHE A 28 1.57 -1.72 6.99
N TYR A 29 2.57 -1.46 7.84
CA TYR A 29 2.65 -0.26 8.66
C TYR A 29 3.97 0.46 8.38
N GLY A 30 3.94 1.44 7.49
CA GLY A 30 5.14 2.17 7.09
C GLY A 30 5.04 2.84 5.73
N GLU A 31 6.15 3.32 5.24
CA GLU A 31 6.26 3.97 3.94
C GLU A 31 6.21 2.94 2.80
N ILE A 32 5.58 3.31 1.70
CA ILE A 32 5.60 2.53 0.46
C ILE A 32 6.91 2.81 -0.27
N THR A 33 7.87 1.93 -0.09
CA THR A 33 9.14 1.89 -0.80
C THR A 33 9.22 0.64 -1.68
N GLN A 34 10.22 0.55 -2.54
CA GLN A 34 10.46 -0.67 -3.33
C GLN A 34 10.83 -1.84 -2.41
N GLU A 35 11.61 -1.60 -1.36
CA GLU A 35 12.03 -2.61 -0.38
C GLU A 35 10.83 -3.16 0.40
N ASN A 36 10.05 -2.30 1.05
CA ASN A 36 8.85 -2.70 1.80
C ASN A 36 7.81 -3.36 0.90
N THR A 37 7.75 -2.96 -0.38
CA THR A 37 6.88 -3.60 -1.38
C THR A 37 7.32 -5.02 -1.66
N LEU A 38 8.63 -5.27 -1.84
CA LEU A 38 9.14 -6.63 -2.07
C LEU A 38 8.88 -7.52 -0.87
N GLU A 39 9.16 -7.05 0.34
CA GLU A 39 8.86 -7.75 1.60
C GLU A 39 7.38 -8.14 1.69
N PHE A 40 6.48 -7.18 1.42
CA PHE A 40 5.04 -7.45 1.39
C PHE A 40 4.67 -8.52 0.36
N VAL A 41 5.22 -8.44 -0.85
CA VAL A 41 4.95 -9.40 -1.93
C VAL A 41 5.36 -10.82 -1.52
N GLU A 42 6.52 -10.97 -0.91
CA GLU A 42 6.98 -12.27 -0.43
C GLU A 42 6.05 -12.84 0.65
N ALA A 43 5.73 -12.04 1.66
CA ALA A 43 4.82 -12.44 2.74
C ALA A 43 3.43 -12.79 2.19
N PHE A 44 2.90 -11.96 1.27
CA PHE A 44 1.61 -12.17 0.63
C PHE A 44 1.56 -13.47 -0.18
N LYS A 45 2.60 -13.74 -0.98
CA LYS A 45 2.67 -14.96 -1.79
C LYS A 45 2.83 -16.21 -0.94
N LYS A 46 3.62 -16.17 0.12
CA LYS A 46 3.73 -17.27 1.09
C LYS A 46 2.37 -17.60 1.71
N LEU A 47 1.66 -16.58 2.18
CA LEU A 47 0.33 -16.72 2.78
C LEU A 47 -0.72 -17.22 1.76
N GLU A 48 -0.74 -16.66 0.55
CA GLU A 48 -1.65 -17.09 -0.53
C GLU A 48 -1.50 -18.59 -0.82
N ILE A 49 -0.26 -19.06 -0.98
CA ILE A 49 0.04 -20.49 -1.23
C ILE A 49 -0.42 -21.36 -0.06
N GLN A 50 -0.15 -20.96 1.18
CA GLN A 50 -0.58 -21.69 2.37
C GLN A 50 -2.11 -21.83 2.42
N LEU A 51 -2.83 -20.73 2.22
CA LEU A 51 -4.29 -20.71 2.26
C LEU A 51 -4.92 -21.52 1.11
N LEU A 52 -4.29 -21.54 -0.06
CA LEU A 52 -4.74 -22.39 -1.17
C LEU A 52 -4.54 -23.89 -0.89
N LYS A 53 -3.49 -24.27 -0.18
CA LYS A 53 -3.32 -25.66 0.31
C LYS A 53 -4.44 -26.03 1.29
N HIS A 54 -4.71 -25.19 2.28
CA HIS A 54 -5.81 -25.42 3.22
C HIS A 54 -7.17 -25.51 2.52
N LYS A 55 -7.40 -24.71 1.47
CA LYS A 55 -8.62 -24.79 0.67
C LYS A 55 -8.75 -26.15 -0.04
N ALA A 56 -7.64 -26.73 -0.50
CA ALA A 56 -7.65 -28.03 -1.14
C ALA A 56 -7.93 -29.17 -0.14
N ASP A 57 -7.48 -29.04 1.10
CA ASP A 57 -7.60 -30.05 2.15
C ASP A 57 -8.93 -30.00 2.90
N LEU A 58 -9.61 -28.84 2.93
CA LEU A 58 -10.79 -28.59 3.74
C LEU A 58 -12.01 -28.28 2.88
N ILE A 59 -12.97 -29.20 2.84
CA ILE A 59 -14.20 -29.05 2.07
C ILE A 59 -15.02 -27.85 2.56
N GLY A 60 -15.38 -26.95 1.64
CA GLY A 60 -16.20 -25.77 1.96
C GLY A 60 -15.41 -24.60 2.57
N TYR A 61 -14.08 -24.73 2.74
CA TYR A 61 -13.27 -23.63 3.25
C TYR A 61 -13.00 -22.58 2.14
N GLU A 62 -13.45 -21.37 2.39
CA GLU A 62 -13.19 -20.20 1.51
C GLU A 62 -12.22 -19.23 2.19
N PRO A 63 -10.92 -19.34 1.87
CA PRO A 63 -9.89 -18.52 2.51
C PRO A 63 -10.01 -17.05 2.13
N LYS A 64 -9.63 -16.19 3.08
CA LYS A 64 -9.52 -14.74 2.88
C LYS A 64 -8.21 -14.26 3.48
N ILE A 65 -7.52 -13.38 2.76
CA ILE A 65 -6.39 -12.61 3.29
C ILE A 65 -6.92 -11.24 3.70
N ARG A 66 -6.64 -10.84 4.94
CA ARG A 66 -6.87 -9.47 5.39
C ARG A 66 -5.56 -8.70 5.29
N VAL A 67 -5.62 -7.52 4.70
CA VAL A 67 -4.48 -6.62 4.57
C VAL A 67 -4.79 -5.35 5.35
N ASN A 68 -4.18 -5.21 6.50
CA ASN A 68 -4.29 -4.07 7.39
C ASN A 68 -3.26 -3.02 6.97
N ILE A 69 -3.72 -1.79 6.67
CA ILE A 69 -2.89 -0.74 6.10
C ILE A 69 -2.85 0.47 7.04
N MET A 70 -1.64 0.90 7.38
CA MET A 70 -1.37 2.17 8.06
C MET A 70 -0.11 2.78 7.43
N SER A 71 -0.29 3.75 6.52
CA SER A 71 0.77 4.30 5.69
C SER A 71 0.43 5.70 5.20
N GLU A 72 1.40 6.60 5.26
CA GLU A 72 1.31 7.93 4.65
C GLU A 72 1.54 7.90 3.12
N GLY A 73 1.86 6.75 2.55
CA GLY A 73 2.12 6.58 1.13
C GLY A 73 3.60 6.42 0.83
N GLY A 74 4.06 6.96 -0.29
CA GLY A 74 5.43 6.85 -0.78
C GLY A 74 5.50 6.72 -2.29
N ASP A 75 6.33 5.80 -2.79
CA ASP A 75 6.56 5.60 -4.23
C ASP A 75 5.29 5.18 -4.98
N VAL A 76 4.97 5.93 -6.03
CA VAL A 76 3.77 5.73 -6.86
C VAL A 76 3.79 4.39 -7.61
N TYR A 77 4.94 3.99 -8.13
CA TYR A 77 5.05 2.75 -8.90
C TYR A 77 5.01 1.53 -8.00
N ALA A 78 5.62 1.62 -6.81
CA ALA A 78 5.49 0.62 -5.76
C ALA A 78 4.03 0.47 -5.31
N GLY A 79 3.31 1.58 -5.14
CA GLY A 79 1.88 1.56 -4.85
C GLY A 79 1.04 0.87 -5.93
N PHE A 80 1.33 1.11 -7.21
CA PHE A 80 0.69 0.37 -8.32
C PHE A 80 1.03 -1.11 -8.30
N ALA A 81 2.28 -1.47 -7.99
CA ALA A 81 2.68 -2.87 -7.88
C ALA A 81 1.88 -3.59 -6.79
N LEU A 82 1.76 -3.01 -5.61
CA LEU A 82 0.94 -3.54 -4.50
C LEU A 82 -0.52 -3.74 -4.94
N LYS A 83 -1.13 -2.72 -5.55
CA LYS A 83 -2.50 -2.82 -6.07
C LYS A 83 -2.65 -3.99 -7.04
N ASN A 84 -1.77 -4.07 -8.04
CA ASN A 84 -1.85 -5.10 -9.08
C ASN A 84 -1.69 -6.51 -8.53
N ILE A 85 -0.85 -6.70 -7.51
CA ILE A 85 -0.64 -8.00 -6.86
C ILE A 85 -1.88 -8.43 -6.09
N LEU A 86 -2.49 -7.51 -5.34
CA LEU A 86 -3.71 -7.79 -4.58
C LEU A 86 -4.89 -8.12 -5.50
N GLU A 87 -5.07 -7.39 -6.61
CA GLU A 87 -6.13 -7.64 -7.59
C GLU A 87 -6.00 -8.99 -8.30
N LYS A 88 -4.76 -9.47 -8.49
CA LYS A 88 -4.48 -10.77 -9.14
C LYS A 88 -4.48 -11.94 -8.16
N SER A 89 -4.82 -11.73 -6.90
CA SER A 89 -4.87 -12.79 -5.91
C SER A 89 -5.89 -13.88 -6.29
N ARG A 90 -5.51 -15.12 -6.07
CA ARG A 90 -6.41 -16.29 -6.19
C ARG A 90 -7.24 -16.53 -4.93
N VAL A 91 -6.96 -15.80 -3.87
CA VAL A 91 -7.68 -15.81 -2.60
C VAL A 91 -8.36 -14.46 -2.42
N LYS A 92 -9.58 -14.45 -1.87
CA LYS A 92 -10.29 -13.19 -1.60
C LYS A 92 -9.44 -12.28 -0.70
N VAL A 93 -9.21 -11.04 -1.13
CA VAL A 93 -8.45 -10.04 -0.37
C VAL A 93 -9.41 -9.00 0.20
N VAL A 94 -9.30 -8.77 1.50
CA VAL A 94 -9.99 -7.70 2.22
C VAL A 94 -8.95 -6.69 2.68
N THR A 95 -8.94 -5.50 2.10
CA THR A 95 -8.06 -4.41 2.55
C THR A 95 -8.76 -3.57 3.61
N ILE A 96 -8.02 -3.17 4.64
CA ILE A 96 -8.56 -2.48 5.82
C ILE A 96 -7.65 -1.29 6.14
N ALA A 97 -8.15 -0.06 5.98
CA ALA A 97 -7.45 1.11 6.48
C ALA A 97 -7.62 1.18 8.00
N GLN A 98 -6.51 1.09 8.75
CA GLN A 98 -6.50 1.04 10.22
C GLN A 98 -6.24 2.41 10.87
N GLY A 99 -5.55 3.29 10.18
CA GLY A 99 -5.21 4.64 10.60
C GLY A 99 -5.07 5.54 9.39
N ALA A 100 -3.90 6.14 9.19
CA ALA A 100 -3.59 6.84 7.95
C ALA A 100 -3.49 5.84 6.79
N CYS A 101 -4.17 6.13 5.69
CA CYS A 101 -4.02 5.42 4.43
C CYS A 101 -3.99 6.47 3.31
N CYS A 102 -2.80 7.02 3.06
CA CYS A 102 -2.62 8.25 2.29
C CYS A 102 -1.88 7.98 0.97
N SER A 103 -2.15 8.83 -0.03
CA SER A 103 -1.35 8.85 -1.27
C SER A 103 -1.26 7.47 -1.92
N ALA A 104 -0.06 6.96 -2.20
CA ALA A 104 0.18 5.65 -2.80
C ALA A 104 -0.41 4.48 -1.99
N ALA A 105 -0.59 4.62 -0.65
CA ALA A 105 -1.25 3.60 0.18
C ALA A 105 -2.73 3.40 -0.20
N THR A 106 -3.38 4.43 -0.75
CA THR A 106 -4.75 4.29 -1.25
C THR A 106 -4.82 3.37 -2.47
N PHE A 107 -3.74 3.23 -3.26
CA PHE A 107 -3.72 2.28 -4.38
C PHE A 107 -3.72 0.85 -3.87
N MET A 108 -2.87 0.55 -2.87
CA MET A 108 -2.89 -0.73 -2.17
C MET A 108 -4.28 -1.03 -1.60
N PHE A 109 -4.90 -0.06 -0.95
CA PHE A 109 -6.26 -0.17 -0.42
C PHE A 109 -7.28 -0.50 -1.52
N LEU A 110 -7.19 0.13 -2.70
CA LEU A 110 -8.06 -0.13 -3.84
C LEU A 110 -7.83 -1.51 -4.50
N GLY A 111 -6.72 -2.18 -4.22
CA GLY A 111 -6.42 -3.53 -4.72
C GLY A 111 -7.26 -4.63 -4.08
N GLY A 112 -7.88 -4.38 -2.93
CA GLY A 112 -8.77 -5.34 -2.28
C GLY A 112 -10.09 -5.55 -3.03
N SER A 113 -10.55 -6.81 -3.08
CA SER A 113 -11.88 -7.16 -3.60
C SER A 113 -13.02 -6.73 -2.66
N GLU A 114 -12.70 -6.58 -1.38
CA GLU A 114 -13.53 -5.97 -0.33
C GLU A 114 -12.66 -4.96 0.40
N ARG A 115 -13.24 -3.79 0.73
CA ARG A 115 -12.52 -2.69 1.37
C ARG A 115 -13.25 -2.25 2.61
N ARG A 116 -12.52 -2.05 3.69
CA ARG A 116 -13.04 -1.60 4.97
C ARG A 116 -12.21 -0.44 5.50
N ILE A 117 -12.82 0.45 6.21
CA ILE A 117 -12.16 1.58 6.89
C ILE A 117 -12.49 1.52 8.38
N GLY A 118 -11.48 1.66 9.22
CA GLY A 118 -11.65 1.79 10.66
C GLY A 118 -12.38 3.09 11.01
N THR A 119 -13.10 3.10 12.11
CA THR A 119 -13.91 4.27 12.54
C THR A 119 -13.08 5.55 12.63
N ASN A 120 -11.83 5.45 13.08
CA ASN A 120 -10.91 6.57 13.23
C ASN A 120 -9.79 6.56 12.17
N ALA A 121 -9.99 5.85 11.05
CA ALA A 121 -9.05 5.85 9.95
C ALA A 121 -9.42 6.93 8.92
N TYR A 122 -8.40 7.40 8.21
CA TYR A 122 -8.53 8.45 7.21
C TYR A 122 -7.83 8.05 5.92
N LEU A 123 -8.47 8.37 4.79
CA LEU A 123 -7.87 8.26 3.47
C LEU A 123 -7.51 9.65 2.97
N LEU A 124 -6.32 9.81 2.39
CA LEU A 124 -5.92 11.03 1.72
C LEU A 124 -5.62 10.74 0.25
N ILE A 125 -6.39 11.38 -0.62
CA ILE A 125 -6.20 11.35 -2.07
C ILE A 125 -5.75 12.74 -2.51
N HIS A 126 -4.57 12.82 -3.09
CA HIS A 126 -4.00 14.06 -3.59
C HIS A 126 -3.29 13.88 -4.93
N GLN A 127 -2.86 14.97 -5.53
CA GLN A 127 -2.06 14.94 -6.75
C GLN A 127 -0.67 14.34 -6.47
N ILE A 128 -0.01 13.85 -7.52
CA ILE A 128 1.38 13.44 -7.39
C ILE A 128 2.26 14.64 -7.03
N SER A 129 3.26 14.40 -6.20
CA SER A 129 4.34 15.35 -5.96
C SER A 129 5.64 14.74 -6.48
N THR A 130 6.47 15.55 -7.08
CA THR A 130 7.77 15.12 -7.61
C THR A 130 8.72 16.30 -7.60
N GLU A 131 10.00 16.01 -7.50
CA GLU A 131 11.07 16.96 -7.73
C GLU A 131 11.70 16.69 -9.09
N MET A 132 11.98 17.74 -9.84
CA MET A 132 12.53 17.65 -11.20
C MET A 132 13.76 18.53 -11.33
N TRP A 133 14.82 17.93 -11.82
CA TRP A 133 16.05 18.62 -12.14
C TRP A 133 16.57 18.12 -13.48
N GLY A 134 17.07 19.03 -14.33
CA GLY A 134 17.60 18.66 -15.64
C GLY A 134 17.51 19.80 -16.64
N GLU A 135 17.83 19.51 -17.89
CA GLU A 135 17.71 20.48 -18.98
C GLU A 135 16.25 20.76 -19.33
N TYR A 136 15.95 21.91 -19.91
CA TYR A 136 14.59 22.35 -20.26
C TYR A 136 13.79 21.30 -21.04
N ARG A 137 14.43 20.59 -21.98
CA ARG A 137 13.77 19.53 -22.76
C ARG A 137 13.35 18.36 -21.88
N ASP A 138 14.21 17.95 -20.95
CA ASP A 138 13.97 16.83 -20.05
C ASP A 138 12.85 17.15 -19.08
N LEU A 139 12.86 18.34 -18.48
CA LEU A 139 11.79 18.83 -17.61
C LEU A 139 10.43 18.85 -18.34
N LYS A 140 10.42 19.24 -19.62
CA LYS A 140 9.20 19.25 -20.42
C LYS A 140 8.69 17.84 -20.74
N HIS A 141 9.58 16.88 -20.93
CA HIS A 141 9.19 15.48 -21.12
C HIS A 141 8.65 14.88 -19.83
N GLU A 142 9.32 15.13 -18.71
CA GLU A 142 8.88 14.63 -17.40
C GLU A 142 7.53 15.21 -17.00
N MET A 143 7.26 16.49 -17.27
CA MET A 143 5.94 17.07 -17.06
C MET A 143 4.84 16.32 -17.85
N LYS A 144 5.12 15.91 -19.10
CA LYS A 144 4.16 15.10 -19.88
C LYS A 144 3.93 13.71 -19.28
N ASN A 145 4.98 13.11 -18.70
CA ASN A 145 4.86 11.83 -17.99
C ASN A 145 3.98 11.98 -16.74
N CYS A 146 4.19 13.05 -15.99
CA CYS A 146 3.34 13.40 -14.85
C CYS A 146 1.88 13.61 -15.24
N ASP A 147 1.62 14.34 -16.35
CA ASP A 147 0.27 14.52 -16.88
C ASP A 147 -0.40 13.20 -17.27
N LYS A 148 0.36 12.27 -17.85
CA LYS A 148 -0.14 10.93 -18.17
C LYS A 148 -0.47 10.17 -16.90
N LEU A 149 0.46 10.15 -15.94
CA LEU A 149 0.28 9.47 -14.65
C LEU A 149 -0.95 10.01 -13.90
N MET A 150 -1.16 11.34 -13.88
CA MET A 150 -2.36 11.94 -13.28
C MET A 150 -3.66 11.51 -13.97
N ARG A 151 -3.66 11.33 -15.29
CA ARG A 151 -4.82 10.78 -16.02
C ARG A 151 -5.10 9.33 -15.63
N ASP A 152 -4.05 8.53 -15.55
CA ASP A 152 -4.15 7.11 -15.18
C ASP A 152 -4.63 6.95 -13.74
N LEU A 153 -4.12 7.76 -12.81
CA LEU A 153 -4.62 7.84 -11.42
C LEU A 153 -6.10 8.20 -11.36
N LYS A 154 -6.50 9.24 -12.07
CA LYS A 154 -7.92 9.62 -12.13
C LYS A 154 -8.78 8.46 -12.62
N LYS A 155 -8.39 7.80 -13.71
CA LYS A 155 -9.09 6.65 -14.26
C LYS A 155 -9.24 5.55 -13.22
N MET A 156 -8.16 5.20 -12.54
CA MET A 156 -8.13 4.19 -11.48
C MET A 156 -9.13 4.50 -10.36
N TYR A 157 -9.15 5.73 -9.85
CA TYR A 157 -10.10 6.10 -8.80
C TYR A 157 -11.55 6.09 -9.29
N MET A 158 -11.81 6.56 -10.52
CA MET A 158 -13.17 6.56 -11.10
C MET A 158 -13.69 5.12 -11.32
N GLU A 159 -12.83 4.18 -11.69
CA GLU A 159 -13.19 2.77 -11.88
C GLU A 159 -13.40 2.00 -10.57
N LYS A 160 -12.73 2.43 -9.51
CA LYS A 160 -12.70 1.69 -8.23
C LYS A 160 -13.53 2.30 -7.12
N THR A 161 -14.09 3.49 -7.34
CA THR A 161 -14.88 4.20 -6.32
C THR A 161 -16.07 4.93 -6.94
N ASP A 162 -17.04 5.25 -6.11
CA ASP A 162 -18.20 6.06 -6.48
C ASP A 162 -17.96 7.57 -6.29
N ILE A 163 -16.70 8.01 -6.22
CA ILE A 163 -16.35 9.41 -6.03
C ILE A 163 -16.75 10.20 -7.29
N PRO A 164 -17.68 11.18 -7.22
CA PRO A 164 -18.03 11.99 -8.38
C PRO A 164 -16.83 12.79 -8.90
N ASP A 165 -16.71 12.97 -10.23
CA ASP A 165 -15.60 13.70 -10.88
C ASP A 165 -15.37 15.09 -10.27
N ARG A 166 -16.44 15.80 -9.91
CA ARG A 166 -16.35 17.11 -9.24
C ARG A 166 -15.68 17.01 -7.85
N LYS A 167 -16.00 15.96 -7.08
CA LYS A 167 -15.41 15.73 -5.75
C LYS A 167 -13.94 15.31 -5.91
N PHE A 168 -13.65 14.44 -6.87
CA PHE A 168 -12.27 14.04 -7.18
C PHE A 168 -11.38 15.24 -7.52
N LYS A 169 -11.83 16.13 -8.42
CA LYS A 169 -11.11 17.37 -8.74
C LYS A 169 -10.86 18.28 -7.54
N LYS A 170 -11.79 18.29 -6.58
CA LYS A 170 -11.61 19.04 -5.32
C LYS A 170 -10.58 18.41 -4.42
N LEU A 171 -10.59 17.08 -4.28
CA LEU A 171 -9.61 16.30 -3.50
C LEU A 171 -8.20 16.53 -4.03
N MET A 172 -8.01 16.44 -5.37
CA MET A 172 -6.73 16.69 -6.03
C MET A 172 -6.13 18.09 -5.78
N LYS A 173 -6.95 19.06 -5.36
CA LYS A 173 -6.51 20.45 -5.17
C LYS A 173 -6.30 20.84 -3.71
N LYS A 174 -6.82 20.07 -2.76
CA LYS A 174 -7.00 20.56 -1.38
C LYS A 174 -6.51 19.61 -0.30
N ASP A 175 -5.93 18.48 -0.65
CA ASP A 175 -5.42 17.47 0.30
C ASP A 175 -6.40 17.22 1.46
N LEU A 176 -7.63 16.85 1.11
CA LEU A 176 -8.70 16.65 2.08
C LEU A 176 -8.77 15.18 2.53
N TYR A 177 -8.78 14.99 3.83
CA TYR A 177 -9.01 13.67 4.41
C TYR A 177 -10.46 13.20 4.21
N LEU A 178 -10.60 11.91 3.92
CA LEU A 178 -11.87 11.19 3.84
C LEU A 178 -11.95 10.25 5.04
N SER A 179 -13.04 10.31 5.80
CA SER A 179 -13.32 9.44 6.95
C SER A 179 -14.29 8.33 6.57
N ALA A 180 -14.58 7.45 7.52
CA ALA A 180 -15.59 6.40 7.39
C ALA A 180 -17.04 6.94 7.40
N SER A 181 -17.23 8.18 7.84
CA SER A 181 -18.53 8.88 7.98
C SER A 181 -18.76 9.87 6.86
#